data_551ff53c8073d65e7173109c7a43b9e3
#
_entry.id   551ff53c8073d65e7173109c7a43b9e3
#
_cell.length_a   1.000
_cell.length_b   1.000
_cell.length_c   1.000
_cell.angle_alpha   90.00
_cell.angle_beta   90.00
_cell.angle_gamma   90.00
#
_symmetry.space_group_name_H-M   'P 1'
#
loop_
_entity.id
_entity.type
_entity.pdbx_description
1 polymer ?
#
loop_
_entity_poly.entity_id
_entity_poly.type
_entity_poly.pdbx_seq_one_letter_code
_entity_poly.pdbx_strand_id
1 'polypeptide(L)'
;DDKILNKSAEAGWDWWAWAYRFEREFTKAYETLGVQAPTYEPRATGHIPEQLDLVQRLIDAGHAYSDGRGNVYFDVHSQADYGSLTRQRLVDMRTTEDDAQIDEAVEADKRDPRDFALWKASKPSEPATASWDSPWGRGRPGWHLECSAMSRRYLGDEFDIHGGGIDLRFPHHENEQAQSHGAGWPFARLWVH
;
A
#
# COMPACT_ATOMS: atom_id res chain seq x y z
N ASP A 1 -0.99 7.17 5.27
CA ASP A 1 -2.40 6.76 5.23
C ASP A 1 -3.30 7.96 5.56
N ASP A 2 -4.39 8.15 4.80
CA ASP A 2 -5.36 9.24 4.98
C ASP A 2 -6.00 9.23 6.37
N LYS A 3 -6.27 8.06 6.94
CA LYS A 3 -6.83 7.92 8.29
C LYS A 3 -5.93 8.57 9.36
N ILE A 4 -4.63 8.35 9.27
CA ILE A 4 -3.66 8.93 10.23
C ILE A 4 -3.63 10.45 10.09
N LEU A 5 -3.54 10.97 8.86
CA LEU A 5 -3.51 12.40 8.62
C LEU A 5 -4.77 13.10 9.13
N ASN A 6 -5.95 12.55 8.82
CA ASN A 6 -7.22 13.11 9.24
C ASN A 6 -7.39 13.07 10.76
N LYS A 7 -7.14 11.91 11.40
CA LYS A 7 -7.28 11.75 12.85
C LYS A 7 -6.30 12.57 13.65
N SER A 8 -5.06 12.71 13.17
CA SER A 8 -4.08 13.57 13.82
C SER A 8 -4.48 15.05 13.73
N ALA A 9 -4.97 15.49 12.56
CA ALA A 9 -5.45 16.85 12.36
C ALA A 9 -6.66 17.16 13.24
N GLU A 10 -7.67 16.26 13.31
CA GLU A 10 -8.83 16.38 14.20
C GLU A 10 -8.41 16.50 15.67
N ALA A 11 -7.36 15.78 16.09
CA ALA A 11 -6.86 15.80 17.44
C ALA A 11 -5.88 16.97 17.73
N GLY A 12 -5.50 17.76 16.73
CA GLY A 12 -4.53 18.82 16.84
C GLY A 12 -3.08 18.33 17.10
N TRP A 13 -2.75 17.15 16.58
CA TRP A 13 -1.43 16.53 16.74
C TRP A 13 -0.69 16.46 15.41
N ASP A 14 0.64 16.46 15.49
CA ASP A 14 1.45 16.06 14.35
C ASP A 14 1.21 14.59 14.02
N TRP A 15 1.09 14.25 12.73
CA TRP A 15 0.77 12.89 12.28
C TRP A 15 1.79 11.83 12.75
N TRP A 16 3.06 12.18 12.81
CA TRP A 16 4.12 11.27 13.26
C TRP A 16 4.05 11.02 14.78
N ALA A 17 3.68 12.02 15.58
CA ALA A 17 3.49 11.88 17.03
C ALA A 17 2.23 11.05 17.33
N TRP A 18 1.15 11.27 16.55
CA TRP A 18 -0.08 10.48 16.61
C TRP A 18 0.20 9.00 16.28
N ALA A 19 0.87 8.72 15.16
CA ALA A 19 1.23 7.37 14.75
C ALA A 19 2.10 6.66 15.80
N TYR A 20 3.12 7.34 16.33
CA TYR A 20 4.02 6.80 17.35
C TYR A 20 3.27 6.46 18.65
N ARG A 21 2.34 7.29 19.08
CA ARG A 21 1.51 7.00 20.25
C ARG A 21 0.77 5.67 20.10
N PHE A 22 0.06 5.48 18.99
CA PHE A 22 -0.71 4.26 18.75
C PHE A 22 0.16 3.03 18.50
N GLU A 23 1.31 3.20 17.87
CA GLU A 23 2.32 2.15 17.77
C GLU A 23 2.72 1.63 19.16
N ARG A 24 2.95 2.53 20.12
CA ARG A 24 3.29 2.15 21.49
C ARG A 24 2.14 1.46 22.23
N GLU A 25 0.93 1.92 22.05
CA GLU A 25 -0.26 1.29 22.64
C GLU A 25 -0.49 -0.10 22.06
N PHE A 26 -0.30 -0.27 20.77
CA PHE A 26 -0.38 -1.54 20.05
C PHE A 26 0.67 -2.54 20.58
N THR A 27 1.94 -2.16 20.61
CA THR A 27 3.02 -3.01 21.14
C THR A 27 2.71 -3.48 22.56
N LYS A 28 2.27 -2.57 23.45
CA LYS A 28 1.91 -2.91 24.81
C LYS A 28 0.75 -3.91 24.89
N ALA A 29 -0.23 -3.80 23.99
CA ALA A 29 -1.36 -4.74 23.96
C ALA A 29 -0.89 -6.15 23.61
N TYR A 30 -0.01 -6.31 22.62
CA TYR A 30 0.59 -7.59 22.25
C TYR A 30 1.48 -8.17 23.36
N GLU A 31 2.29 -7.35 24.02
CA GLU A 31 3.09 -7.77 25.18
C GLU A 31 2.20 -8.32 26.31
N THR A 32 1.07 -7.66 26.56
CA THR A 32 0.09 -8.10 27.58
C THR A 32 -0.51 -9.48 27.26
N LEU A 33 -0.66 -9.79 25.97
CA LEU A 33 -1.13 -11.10 25.51
C LEU A 33 -0.03 -12.16 25.42
N GLY A 34 1.23 -11.81 25.72
CA GLY A 34 2.37 -12.72 25.64
C GLY A 34 2.80 -13.04 24.20
N VAL A 35 2.43 -12.21 23.25
CA VAL A 35 2.86 -12.36 21.85
C VAL A 35 4.37 -12.08 21.77
N GLN A 36 5.11 -12.97 21.14
CA GLN A 36 6.53 -12.78 20.91
C GLN A 36 6.78 -11.66 19.91
N ALA A 37 7.73 -10.79 20.21
CA ALA A 37 8.12 -9.75 19.27
C ALA A 37 8.70 -10.37 17.98
N PRO A 38 8.40 -9.81 16.82
CA PRO A 38 9.00 -10.22 15.56
C PRO A 38 10.50 -9.86 15.54
N THR A 39 11.25 -10.48 14.63
CA THR A 39 12.67 -10.16 14.45
C THR A 39 12.87 -8.69 14.08
N TYR A 40 11.97 -8.14 13.30
CA TYR A 40 12.00 -6.74 12.89
C TYR A 40 10.59 -6.22 12.51
N GLU A 41 10.29 -5.00 12.90
CA GLU A 41 9.07 -4.27 12.54
C GLU A 41 9.43 -3.06 11.65
N PRO A 42 9.42 -3.22 10.32
CA PRO A 42 9.78 -2.13 9.42
C PRO A 42 8.66 -1.07 9.39
N ARG A 43 9.06 0.19 9.26
CA ARG A 43 8.13 1.31 9.07
C ARG A 43 8.11 1.74 7.60
N ALA A 44 6.95 1.90 7.03
CA ALA A 44 6.78 2.35 5.64
C ALA A 44 7.50 3.67 5.34
N THR A 45 7.47 4.61 6.28
CA THR A 45 8.16 5.91 6.15
C THR A 45 9.69 5.81 6.10
N GLY A 46 10.26 4.71 6.54
CA GLY A 46 11.69 4.42 6.45
C GLY A 46 12.10 3.71 5.14
N HIS A 47 11.15 3.40 4.26
CA HIS A 47 11.35 2.58 3.07
C HIS A 47 10.85 3.24 1.79
N ILE A 48 10.83 4.57 1.76
CA ILE A 48 10.43 5.34 0.56
C ILE A 48 11.27 4.98 -0.68
N PRO A 49 12.60 4.85 -0.61
CA PRO A 49 13.39 4.46 -1.78
C PRO A 49 12.96 3.12 -2.38
N GLU A 50 12.74 2.09 -1.56
CA GLU A 50 12.30 0.76 -2.01
C GLU A 50 10.90 0.81 -2.66
N GLN A 51 10.04 1.66 -2.15
CA GLN A 51 8.70 1.87 -2.71
C GLN A 51 8.77 2.58 -4.07
N LEU A 52 9.60 3.61 -4.19
CA LEU A 52 9.82 4.30 -5.48
C LEU A 52 10.43 3.37 -6.53
N ASP A 53 11.39 2.54 -6.14
CA ASP A 53 11.99 1.54 -7.03
C ASP A 53 10.96 0.52 -7.51
N LEU A 54 10.06 0.06 -6.64
CA LEU A 54 8.99 -0.87 -7.01
C LEU A 54 8.01 -0.21 -8.00
N VAL A 55 7.59 1.04 -7.74
CA VAL A 55 6.72 1.76 -8.67
C VAL A 55 7.36 1.91 -10.04
N GLN A 56 8.63 2.34 -10.09
CA GLN A 56 9.35 2.49 -11.36
C GLN A 56 9.44 1.16 -12.11
N ARG A 57 9.74 0.07 -11.40
CA ARG A 57 9.79 -1.26 -11.98
C ARG A 57 8.45 -1.71 -12.57
N LEU A 58 7.34 -1.40 -11.90
CA LEU A 58 6.00 -1.70 -12.40
C LEU A 58 5.64 -0.88 -13.64
N ILE A 59 6.06 0.39 -13.69
CA ILE A 59 5.91 1.23 -14.89
C ILE A 59 6.71 0.66 -16.06
N ASP A 60 7.97 0.32 -15.84
CA ASP A 60 8.86 -0.22 -16.86
C ASP A 60 8.37 -1.58 -17.40
N ALA A 61 7.71 -2.36 -16.55
CA ALA A 61 7.09 -3.64 -16.92
C ALA A 61 5.71 -3.49 -17.59
N GLY A 62 5.14 -2.28 -17.61
CA GLY A 62 3.84 -2.01 -18.22
C GLY A 62 2.64 -2.32 -17.32
N HIS A 63 2.87 -2.51 -16.01
CA HIS A 63 1.82 -2.78 -15.02
C HIS A 63 1.33 -1.54 -14.28
N ALA A 64 1.98 -0.40 -14.46
CA ALA A 64 1.58 0.85 -13.83
C ALA A 64 1.68 2.03 -14.80
N TYR A 65 0.95 3.08 -14.51
CA TYR A 65 0.93 4.30 -15.31
C TYR A 65 0.79 5.55 -14.44
N SER A 66 1.39 6.66 -14.88
CA SER A 66 1.18 7.99 -14.29
C SER A 66 0.03 8.71 -14.98
N ASP A 67 -0.74 9.48 -14.21
CA ASP A 67 -1.77 10.38 -14.72
C ASP A 67 -1.21 11.72 -15.25
N GLY A 68 0.11 11.95 -15.09
CA GLY A 68 0.77 13.20 -15.43
C GLY A 68 0.52 14.35 -14.44
N ARG A 69 -0.22 14.11 -13.36
CA ARG A 69 -0.54 15.09 -12.29
C ARG A 69 0.09 14.73 -10.94
N GLY A 70 0.95 13.73 -10.93
CA GLY A 70 1.70 13.31 -9.76
C GLY A 70 1.18 12.02 -9.12
N ASN A 71 0.11 11.43 -9.64
CA ASN A 71 -0.35 10.12 -9.20
C ASN A 71 0.19 9.01 -10.11
N VAL A 72 0.37 7.83 -9.53
CA VAL A 72 0.68 6.59 -10.26
C VAL A 72 -0.26 5.51 -9.80
N TYR A 73 -0.83 4.77 -10.75
CA TYR A 73 -1.79 3.70 -10.53
C TYR A 73 -1.27 2.37 -11.08
N PHE A 74 -1.64 1.28 -10.42
CA PHE A 74 -1.51 -0.05 -10.96
C PHE A 74 -2.68 -0.33 -11.90
N ASP A 75 -2.37 -0.84 -13.10
CA ASP A 75 -3.35 -1.25 -14.09
C ASP A 75 -3.74 -2.73 -13.83
N VAL A 76 -4.91 -2.94 -13.24
CA VAL A 76 -5.38 -4.30 -12.88
C VAL A 76 -5.60 -5.19 -14.10
N HIS A 77 -5.84 -4.62 -15.28
CA HIS A 77 -5.99 -5.38 -16.53
C HIS A 77 -4.65 -5.87 -17.10
N SER A 78 -3.54 -5.28 -16.68
CA SER A 78 -2.21 -5.70 -17.10
C SER A 78 -1.76 -7.02 -16.48
N GLN A 79 -2.41 -7.44 -15.38
CA GLN A 79 -2.06 -8.64 -14.63
C GLN A 79 -3.10 -9.72 -14.84
N ALA A 80 -2.77 -10.75 -15.63
CA ALA A 80 -3.72 -11.78 -16.07
C ALA A 80 -4.29 -12.63 -14.92
N ASP A 81 -3.54 -12.78 -13.83
CA ASP A 81 -3.92 -13.54 -12.63
C ASP A 81 -4.49 -12.68 -11.50
N TYR A 82 -4.79 -11.40 -11.74
CA TYR A 82 -5.44 -10.54 -10.76
C TYR A 82 -6.78 -11.13 -10.32
N GLY A 83 -6.97 -11.29 -9.01
CA GLY A 83 -8.12 -11.96 -8.43
C GLY A 83 -7.91 -13.45 -8.12
N SER A 84 -6.73 -14.01 -8.43
CA SER A 84 -6.43 -15.42 -8.19
C SER A 84 -6.38 -15.79 -6.71
N LEU A 85 -5.84 -14.94 -5.85
CA LEU A 85 -5.79 -15.13 -4.40
C LEU A 85 -7.20 -15.19 -3.79
N THR A 86 -8.04 -14.26 -4.21
CA THR A 86 -9.41 -14.13 -3.68
C THR A 86 -10.41 -15.03 -4.41
N ARG A 87 -10.01 -15.64 -5.54
CA ARG A 87 -10.87 -16.41 -6.45
C ARG A 87 -12.06 -15.59 -6.97
N GLN A 88 -11.81 -14.31 -7.22
CA GLN A 88 -12.79 -13.39 -7.79
C GLN A 88 -12.41 -13.06 -9.23
N ARG A 89 -13.42 -12.93 -10.09
CA ARG A 89 -13.19 -12.39 -11.44
C ARG A 89 -13.18 -10.88 -11.37
N LEU A 90 -12.30 -10.25 -12.12
CA LEU A 90 -12.18 -8.80 -12.16
C LEU A 90 -13.51 -8.08 -12.38
N VAL A 91 -14.37 -8.64 -13.24
CA VAL A 91 -15.70 -8.06 -13.55
C VAL A 91 -16.68 -8.08 -12.37
N ASP A 92 -16.45 -8.94 -11.39
CA ASP A 92 -17.30 -9.10 -10.19
C ASP A 92 -16.76 -8.31 -8.98
N MET A 93 -15.57 -7.73 -9.12
CA MET A 93 -14.92 -6.96 -8.04
C MET A 93 -15.54 -5.58 -7.93
N ARG A 94 -15.67 -5.13 -6.68
CA ARG A 94 -15.93 -3.72 -6.37
C ARG A 94 -14.64 -2.92 -6.51
N THR A 95 -14.72 -1.61 -6.38
CA THR A 95 -13.55 -0.73 -6.36
C THR A 95 -12.57 -1.16 -5.25
N THR A 96 -11.28 -1.06 -5.52
CA THR A 96 -10.19 -1.56 -4.65
C THR A 96 -9.82 -0.63 -3.51
N GLU A 97 -10.49 0.50 -3.37
CA GLU A 97 -10.25 1.44 -2.27
C GLU A 97 -11.24 1.19 -1.12
N ASP A 98 -10.72 1.27 0.11
CA ASP A 98 -11.56 1.25 1.31
C ASP A 98 -12.70 2.26 1.13
N ASP A 99 -13.95 1.83 1.27
CA ASP A 99 -15.20 2.59 1.10
C ASP A 99 -15.27 3.90 1.93
N ALA A 100 -14.26 4.17 2.76
CA ALA A 100 -14.31 5.25 3.74
C ALA A 100 -13.89 6.63 3.20
N GLN A 101 -13.15 6.74 2.08
CA GLN A 101 -12.73 8.04 1.53
C GLN A 101 -12.35 7.94 0.05
N ILE A 102 -13.35 7.81 -0.78
CA ILE A 102 -13.20 8.00 -2.23
C ILE A 102 -12.89 9.48 -2.47
N ASP A 103 -11.67 9.78 -2.87
CA ASP A 103 -11.33 11.10 -3.37
C ASP A 103 -11.79 11.17 -4.83
N GLU A 104 -12.94 11.77 -5.08
CA GLU A 104 -13.54 11.90 -6.42
C GLU A 104 -12.54 12.45 -7.47
N ALA A 105 -11.61 13.32 -7.04
CA ALA A 105 -10.57 13.84 -7.92
C ALA A 105 -9.54 12.80 -8.32
N VAL A 106 -9.26 11.82 -7.45
CA VAL A 106 -8.34 10.70 -7.72
C VAL A 106 -9.00 9.65 -8.61
N GLU A 107 -10.31 9.40 -8.45
CA GLU A 107 -11.04 8.44 -9.29
C GLU A 107 -11.20 8.90 -10.74
N ALA A 108 -11.34 10.21 -10.97
CA ALA A 108 -11.55 10.76 -12.32
C ALA A 108 -10.39 10.46 -13.30
N ASP A 109 -9.22 10.09 -12.81
CA ASP A 109 -8.00 9.89 -13.59
C ASP A 109 -7.60 8.44 -13.78
N LYS A 110 -8.30 7.50 -13.14
CA LYS A 110 -8.08 6.07 -13.31
C LYS A 110 -8.58 5.60 -14.68
N ARG A 111 -7.84 4.70 -15.33
CA ARG A 111 -8.27 4.05 -16.57
C ARG A 111 -9.42 3.07 -16.32
N ASP A 112 -9.39 2.41 -15.16
CA ASP A 112 -10.44 1.53 -14.64
C ASP A 112 -10.70 1.88 -13.17
N PRO A 113 -11.95 1.93 -12.70
CA PRO A 113 -12.26 2.21 -11.29
C PRO A 113 -11.59 1.25 -10.29
N ARG A 114 -11.17 0.07 -10.75
CA ARG A 114 -10.49 -0.95 -9.93
C ARG A 114 -8.99 -0.76 -9.87
N ASP A 115 -8.41 0.12 -10.68
CA ASP A 115 -7.00 0.47 -10.56
C ASP A 115 -6.75 1.09 -9.19
N PHE A 116 -5.62 0.76 -8.60
CA PHE A 116 -5.30 1.24 -7.26
C PHE A 116 -4.05 2.09 -7.23
N ALA A 117 -4.02 3.05 -6.31
CA ALA A 117 -2.93 4.00 -6.21
C ALA A 117 -1.66 3.35 -5.68
N LEU A 118 -0.56 3.51 -6.41
CA LEU A 118 0.81 3.20 -5.98
C LEU A 118 1.49 4.43 -5.39
N TRP A 119 1.25 5.60 -5.97
CA TRP A 119 1.74 6.88 -5.48
C TRP A 119 0.63 7.91 -5.58
N LYS A 120 0.41 8.65 -4.49
CA LYS A 120 -0.61 9.71 -4.41
C LYS A 120 0.07 11.07 -4.34
N ALA A 121 -0.27 11.98 -5.24
CA ALA A 121 0.19 13.36 -5.20
C ALA A 121 -0.17 14.03 -3.87
N SER A 122 0.73 14.84 -3.33
CA SER A 122 0.46 15.59 -2.10
C SER A 122 -0.59 16.67 -2.33
N LYS A 123 -1.51 16.83 -1.38
CA LYS A 123 -2.53 17.88 -1.41
C LYS A 123 -2.07 19.12 -0.64
N PRO A 124 -2.52 20.32 -1.03
CA PRO A 124 -2.17 21.55 -0.32
C PRO A 124 -2.61 21.56 1.16
N SER A 125 -3.63 20.77 1.51
CA SER A 125 -4.13 20.62 2.88
C SER A 125 -3.32 19.65 3.73
N GLU A 126 -2.44 18.85 3.14
CA GLU A 126 -1.63 17.86 3.85
C GLU A 126 -0.34 18.50 4.41
N PRO A 127 0.15 18.03 5.58
CA PRO A 127 1.43 18.51 6.11
C PRO A 127 2.58 18.20 5.15
N ALA A 128 3.44 19.17 4.88
CA ALA A 128 4.60 18.97 4.01
C ALA A 128 5.53 17.82 4.46
N THR A 129 5.53 17.52 5.76
CA THR A 129 6.29 16.40 6.35
C THR A 129 5.70 15.03 6.06
N ALA A 130 4.48 14.95 5.51
CA ALA A 130 3.81 13.70 5.13
C ALA A 130 3.92 13.40 3.64
N SER A 131 4.88 14.00 2.95
CA SER A 131 5.13 13.81 1.52
C SER A 131 6.62 13.79 1.21
N TRP A 132 6.99 13.05 0.17
CA TRP A 132 8.36 12.84 -0.28
C TRP A 132 8.49 13.18 -1.77
N ASP A 133 9.69 13.50 -2.19
CA ASP A 133 9.97 13.74 -3.61
C ASP A 133 9.97 12.42 -4.39
N SER A 134 9.44 12.46 -5.61
CA SER A 134 9.42 11.32 -6.51
C SER A 134 9.62 11.77 -7.97
N PRO A 135 9.92 10.86 -8.90
CA PRO A 135 9.99 11.19 -10.33
C PRO A 135 8.68 11.74 -10.92
N TRP A 136 7.56 11.44 -10.29
CA TRP A 136 6.22 11.85 -10.75
C TRP A 136 5.71 13.12 -10.07
N GLY A 137 6.42 13.59 -9.06
CA GLY A 137 6.06 14.74 -8.24
C GLY A 137 6.05 14.42 -6.75
N ARG A 138 5.87 15.45 -5.95
CA ARG A 138 5.84 15.30 -4.51
C ARG A 138 4.55 14.61 -4.07
N GLY A 139 4.69 13.58 -3.21
CA GLY A 139 3.55 12.75 -2.82
C GLY A 139 3.88 11.73 -1.75
N ARG A 140 3.07 10.71 -1.65
CA ARG A 140 3.20 9.63 -0.68
C ARG A 140 2.79 8.29 -1.28
N PRO A 141 3.30 7.16 -0.75
CA PRO A 141 2.94 5.84 -1.26
C PRO A 141 1.46 5.51 -1.02
N GLY A 142 0.91 4.68 -1.91
CA GLY A 142 -0.32 3.96 -1.67
C GLY A 142 -0.11 2.87 -0.62
N TRP A 143 -1.16 2.54 0.13
CA TRP A 143 -1.08 1.61 1.25
C TRP A 143 -0.56 0.21 0.87
N HIS A 144 -0.99 -0.31 -0.28
CA HIS A 144 -0.62 -1.68 -0.70
C HIS A 144 0.86 -1.80 -1.10
N LEU A 145 1.46 -0.71 -1.56
CA LEU A 145 2.85 -0.66 -1.99
C LEU A 145 3.84 -0.86 -0.85
N GLU A 146 3.48 -0.37 0.33
CA GLU A 146 4.34 -0.38 1.52
C GLU A 146 4.76 -1.80 1.90
N CYS A 147 3.80 -2.71 2.00
CA CYS A 147 4.06 -4.09 2.40
C CYS A 147 4.84 -4.86 1.33
N SER A 148 4.50 -4.71 0.05
CA SER A 148 5.24 -5.36 -1.04
C SER A 148 6.70 -4.96 -1.06
N ALA A 149 7.01 -3.66 -0.92
CA ALA A 149 8.37 -3.16 -0.91
C ALA A 149 9.16 -3.63 0.32
N MET A 150 8.56 -3.57 1.51
CA MET A 150 9.20 -4.01 2.76
C MET A 150 9.41 -5.52 2.80
N SER A 151 8.43 -6.32 2.38
CA SER A 151 8.58 -7.78 2.27
C SER A 151 9.73 -8.15 1.35
N ARG A 152 9.79 -7.54 0.18
CA ARG A 152 10.91 -7.74 -0.77
C ARG A 152 12.26 -7.40 -0.15
N ARG A 153 12.34 -6.30 0.59
CA ARG A 153 13.59 -5.82 1.21
C ARG A 153 14.15 -6.79 2.24
N TYR A 154 13.30 -7.40 3.06
CA TYR A 154 13.73 -8.21 4.20
C TYR A 154 13.62 -9.70 3.99
N LEU A 155 12.71 -10.15 3.15
CA LEU A 155 12.43 -11.58 2.95
C LEU A 155 12.86 -12.09 1.56
N GLY A 156 13.16 -11.18 0.63
CA GLY A 156 13.57 -11.55 -0.73
C GLY A 156 12.39 -11.61 -1.70
N ASP A 157 12.64 -12.20 -2.88
CA ASP A 157 11.64 -12.29 -3.97
C ASP A 157 10.52 -13.28 -3.64
N GLU A 158 10.81 -14.25 -2.80
CA GLU A 158 9.91 -15.31 -2.37
C GLU A 158 10.10 -15.58 -0.89
N PHE A 159 9.02 -15.81 -0.16
CA PHE A 159 9.04 -16.18 1.25
C PHE A 159 7.89 -17.15 1.58
N ASP A 160 7.94 -17.77 2.76
CA ASP A 160 7.12 -18.93 3.06
C ASP A 160 5.67 -18.55 3.38
N ILE A 161 5.44 -17.62 4.32
CA ILE A 161 4.11 -17.34 4.87
C ILE A 161 3.84 -15.83 4.89
N HIS A 162 2.68 -15.44 4.36
CA HIS A 162 2.10 -14.12 4.52
C HIS A 162 0.75 -14.25 5.25
N GLY A 163 0.54 -13.47 6.29
CA GLY A 163 -0.66 -13.54 7.11
C GLY A 163 -1.27 -12.18 7.38
N GLY A 164 -2.58 -12.18 7.63
CA GLY A 164 -3.32 -10.98 8.02
C GLY A 164 -4.77 -11.31 8.33
N GLY A 165 -5.54 -10.31 8.76
CA GLY A 165 -6.96 -10.46 8.96
C GLY A 165 -7.69 -10.81 7.66
N ILE A 166 -8.83 -11.50 7.77
CA ILE A 166 -9.65 -11.89 6.61
C ILE A 166 -10.13 -10.66 5.82
N ASP A 167 -10.28 -9.53 6.45
CA ASP A 167 -10.62 -8.22 5.88
C ASP A 167 -9.52 -7.67 4.97
N LEU A 168 -8.26 -8.06 5.18
CA LEU A 168 -7.13 -7.69 4.34
C LEU A 168 -6.99 -8.56 3.08
N ARG A 169 -7.66 -9.71 3.03
CA ARG A 169 -7.56 -10.62 1.89
C ARG A 169 -7.90 -9.92 0.57
N PHE A 170 -8.91 -9.05 0.58
CA PHE A 170 -9.25 -8.15 -0.51
C PHE A 170 -9.62 -6.77 0.05
N PRO A 171 -9.08 -5.68 -0.52
CA PRO A 171 -8.17 -5.66 -1.70
C PRO A 171 -6.67 -5.79 -1.35
N HIS A 172 -6.27 -5.67 -0.08
CA HIS A 172 -4.87 -5.43 0.31
C HIS A 172 -3.92 -6.54 -0.14
N HIS A 173 -4.16 -7.80 0.25
CA HIS A 173 -3.28 -8.92 -0.10
C HIS A 173 -3.33 -9.27 -1.60
N GLU A 174 -4.48 -9.16 -2.24
CA GLU A 174 -4.57 -9.30 -3.70
C GLU A 174 -3.71 -8.28 -4.42
N ASN A 175 -3.74 -7.02 -3.96
CA ASN A 175 -2.94 -5.94 -4.52
C ASN A 175 -1.43 -6.12 -4.26
N GLU A 176 -1.04 -6.61 -3.08
CA GLU A 176 0.35 -6.95 -2.79
C GLU A 176 0.87 -8.05 -3.71
N GLN A 177 0.08 -9.10 -3.92
CA GLN A 177 0.41 -10.18 -4.85
C GLN A 177 0.56 -9.65 -6.28
N ALA A 178 -0.39 -8.85 -6.74
CA ALA A 178 -0.35 -8.27 -8.09
C ALA A 178 0.89 -7.40 -8.30
N GLN A 179 1.24 -6.56 -7.34
CA GLN A 179 2.46 -5.74 -7.40
C GLN A 179 3.72 -6.59 -7.48
N SER A 180 3.81 -7.62 -6.65
CA SER A 180 4.98 -8.50 -6.61
C SER A 180 5.11 -9.32 -7.90
N HIS A 181 4.03 -9.91 -8.39
CA HIS A 181 4.01 -10.63 -9.66
C HIS A 181 4.31 -9.71 -10.86
N GLY A 182 3.72 -8.52 -10.89
CA GLY A 182 4.02 -7.51 -11.92
C GLY A 182 5.47 -7.05 -11.90
N ALA A 183 6.13 -7.07 -10.74
CA ALA A 183 7.57 -6.83 -10.61
C ALA A 183 8.43 -8.07 -10.95
N GLY A 184 7.83 -9.22 -11.27
CA GLY A 184 8.51 -10.46 -11.60
C GLY A 184 8.97 -11.29 -10.40
N TRP A 185 8.35 -11.09 -9.23
CA TRP A 185 8.66 -11.82 -7.99
C TRP A 185 7.56 -12.82 -7.63
N PRO A 186 7.91 -14.05 -7.20
CA PRO A 186 6.92 -15.06 -6.80
C PRO A 186 6.07 -14.71 -5.60
N PHE A 187 6.60 -13.92 -4.66
CA PHE A 187 6.00 -13.45 -3.41
C PHE A 187 5.77 -14.56 -2.38
N ALA A 188 4.58 -14.64 -1.73
CA ALA A 188 4.32 -15.58 -0.65
C ALA A 188 3.86 -16.94 -1.16
N ARG A 189 4.39 -18.04 -0.57
CA ARG A 189 3.98 -19.41 -0.89
C ARG A 189 2.67 -19.80 -0.24
N LEU A 190 2.45 -19.35 0.99
CA LEU A 190 1.27 -19.66 1.79
C LEU A 190 0.63 -18.39 2.33
N TRP A 191 -0.68 -18.33 2.25
CA TRP A 191 -1.49 -17.24 2.79
C TRP A 191 -2.31 -17.73 3.98
N VAL A 192 -2.32 -16.95 5.07
CA VAL A 192 -3.07 -17.23 6.30
C VAL A 192 -3.99 -16.04 6.60
N HIS A 193 -5.30 -16.31 6.68
CA HIS A 193 -6.31 -15.32 6.99
C HIS A 193 -7.17 -15.76 8.18
#